data_d79e41c973b1908ebea6e1d96b27924b
#
_entry.id   d79e41c973b1908ebea6e1d96b27924b
#
_cell.length_a   1.000
_cell.length_b   1.000
_cell.length_c   1.000
_cell.angle_alpha   90.00
_cell.angle_beta   90.00
_cell.angle_gamma   90.00
#
_symmetry.space_group_name_H-M   'P 1'
#
loop_
_entity.id
_entity.type
_entity.pdbx_description
1 polymer ?
#
loop_
_entity_poly.entity_id
_entity_poly.type
_entity_poly.pdbx_seq_one_letter_code
_entity_poly.pdbx_strand_id
1 'polypeptide(L)'
;MDRWLIWDWNGTLLDDVGAAVAALNRMLVRRGAQPISVAHYRRRFGFPVRPFYAELGVDLAKWDWDEICEDFHSFILEEPQAVRASARPALERAAAAGFRQCVLSALRQDKLEDGLASAGFLGFFAHVFGVDNLDGASKLQRGRELMARLGELEAPPILIGDTLHDAEVARDLGADCILVGCGHQLPERLAAAGWPLAADLIEAVELAAAASAKRGM
;
A
#
# COMPACT_ATOMS: atom_id res chain seq x y z
N MET A 1 -19.66 17.82 6.33
CA MET A 1 -18.58 17.62 5.34
C MET A 1 -18.17 16.17 5.34
N ASP A 2 -18.31 15.47 4.24
CA ASP A 2 -17.84 14.09 4.08
C ASP A 2 -16.32 14.10 3.95
N ARG A 3 -15.62 13.58 4.96
CA ARG A 3 -14.16 13.45 4.97
C ARG A 3 -13.78 12.01 4.70
N TRP A 4 -12.88 11.78 3.74
CA TRP A 4 -12.51 10.45 3.29
C TRP A 4 -11.05 10.12 3.58
N LEU A 5 -10.81 8.92 4.13
CA LEU A 5 -9.50 8.27 4.15
C LEU A 5 -9.48 7.14 3.13
N ILE A 6 -8.41 7.08 2.35
CA ILE A 6 -8.10 5.99 1.43
C ILE A 6 -6.88 5.26 1.98
N TRP A 7 -7.06 4.02 2.40
CA TRP A 7 -5.98 3.21 2.97
C TRP A 7 -5.34 2.35 1.89
N ASP A 8 -4.03 2.31 1.84
CA ASP A 8 -3.32 1.22 1.21
C ASP A 8 -3.38 -0.03 2.11
N TRP A 9 -3.13 -1.21 1.51
CA TRP A 9 -3.21 -2.50 2.22
C TRP A 9 -1.83 -3.04 2.58
N ASN A 10 -1.04 -3.48 1.57
CA ASN A 10 0.27 -4.12 1.79
C ASN A 10 1.29 -3.12 2.35
N GLY A 11 1.99 -3.49 3.42
CA GLY A 11 2.92 -2.59 4.11
C GLY A 11 2.26 -1.52 4.96
N THR A 12 0.99 -1.21 4.74
CA THR A 12 0.21 -0.22 5.48
C THR A 12 -0.65 -0.87 6.55
N LEU A 13 -1.83 -1.39 6.23
CA LEU A 13 -2.68 -2.12 7.18
C LEU A 13 -2.18 -3.54 7.43
N LEU A 14 -1.60 -4.20 6.43
CA LEU A 14 -0.97 -5.51 6.51
C LEU A 14 0.53 -5.36 6.82
N ASP A 15 1.05 -6.15 7.73
CA ASP A 15 2.48 -6.26 8.04
C ASP A 15 3.08 -7.43 7.26
N ASP A 16 3.34 -7.22 5.99
CA ASP A 16 3.80 -8.25 5.07
C ASP A 16 5.23 -8.05 4.53
N VAL A 17 5.97 -7.07 5.03
CA VAL A 17 7.35 -6.81 4.58
C VAL A 17 8.25 -8.04 4.73
N GLY A 18 8.13 -8.76 5.85
CA GLY A 18 8.88 -10.00 6.08
C GLY A 18 8.52 -11.08 5.07
N ALA A 19 7.22 -11.30 4.86
CA ALA A 19 6.68 -12.26 3.89
C ALA A 19 7.12 -11.92 2.45
N ALA A 20 7.04 -10.64 2.08
CA ALA A 20 7.46 -10.16 0.76
C ALA A 20 8.96 -10.40 0.51
N VAL A 21 9.82 -10.16 1.50
CA VAL A 21 11.27 -10.42 1.37
C VAL A 21 11.57 -11.92 1.33
N ALA A 22 10.87 -12.75 2.11
CA ALA A 22 11.02 -14.20 2.07
C ALA A 22 10.63 -14.77 0.68
N ALA A 23 9.46 -14.38 0.19
CA ALA A 23 8.98 -14.78 -1.14
C ALA A 23 9.93 -14.31 -2.26
N LEU A 24 10.35 -13.04 -2.21
CA LEU A 24 11.32 -12.48 -3.15
C LEU A 24 12.63 -13.27 -3.13
N ASN A 25 13.17 -13.58 -1.97
CA ASN A 25 14.41 -14.33 -1.85
C ASN A 25 14.29 -15.75 -2.41
N ARG A 26 13.17 -16.43 -2.22
CA ARG A 26 12.89 -17.73 -2.85
C ARG A 26 12.89 -17.62 -4.37
N MET A 27 12.25 -16.58 -4.90
CA MET A 27 12.21 -16.29 -6.34
C MET A 27 13.60 -15.98 -6.90
N LEU A 28 14.41 -15.16 -6.19
CA LEU A 28 15.79 -14.82 -6.57
C LEU A 28 16.67 -16.05 -6.64
N VAL A 29 16.67 -16.89 -5.59
CA VAL A 29 17.46 -18.12 -5.50
C VAL A 29 17.08 -19.09 -6.64
N ARG A 30 15.79 -19.26 -6.92
CA ARG A 30 15.31 -20.10 -8.04
C ARG A 30 15.89 -19.66 -9.39
N ARG A 31 16.21 -18.37 -9.54
CA ARG A 31 16.75 -17.76 -10.76
C ARG A 31 18.26 -17.54 -10.74
N GLY A 32 18.94 -18.07 -9.72
CA GLY A 32 20.40 -17.97 -9.58
C GLY A 32 20.90 -16.62 -9.09
N ALA A 33 20.01 -15.74 -8.65
CA ALA A 33 20.36 -14.46 -8.02
C ALA A 33 20.57 -14.62 -6.50
N GLN A 34 21.20 -13.63 -5.87
CA GLN A 34 21.49 -13.69 -4.44
C GLN A 34 20.32 -13.18 -3.60
N PRO A 35 20.03 -13.81 -2.45
CA PRO A 35 19.04 -13.29 -1.52
C PRO A 35 19.48 -11.96 -0.91
N ILE A 36 18.50 -11.13 -0.53
CA ILE A 36 18.71 -9.82 0.05
C ILE A 36 18.15 -9.72 1.47
N SER A 37 18.67 -8.79 2.26
CA SER A 37 18.12 -8.49 3.58
C SER A 37 16.87 -7.58 3.50
N VAL A 38 16.05 -7.60 4.56
CA VAL A 38 14.91 -6.65 4.72
C VAL A 38 15.39 -5.19 4.60
N ALA A 39 16.55 -4.86 5.19
CA ALA A 39 17.10 -3.50 5.11
C ALA A 39 17.47 -3.12 3.67
N HIS A 40 18.03 -4.05 2.88
CA HIS A 40 18.32 -3.82 1.47
C HIS A 40 17.02 -3.63 0.69
N TYR A 41 16.05 -4.53 0.87
CA TYR A 41 14.73 -4.43 0.27
C TYR A 41 14.10 -3.06 0.51
N ARG A 42 13.89 -2.66 1.76
CA ARG A 42 13.26 -1.39 2.12
C ARG A 42 13.96 -0.15 1.56
N ARG A 43 15.28 -0.25 1.36
CA ARG A 43 16.09 0.83 0.77
C ARG A 43 15.89 0.97 -0.72
N ARG A 44 15.64 -0.13 -1.43
CA ARG A 44 15.65 -0.17 -2.90
C ARG A 44 14.29 -0.42 -3.54
N PHE A 45 13.41 -1.13 -2.84
CA PHE A 45 12.09 -1.50 -3.37
C PHE A 45 11.30 -0.29 -3.85
N GLY A 46 10.64 -0.42 -5.01
CA GLY A 46 9.76 0.59 -5.56
C GLY A 46 8.97 0.08 -6.76
N PHE A 47 8.01 0.88 -7.16
CA PHE A 47 7.23 0.65 -8.37
C PHE A 47 7.78 1.50 -9.53
N PRO A 48 7.73 0.98 -10.78
CA PRO A 48 7.33 -0.39 -11.13
C PRO A 48 8.36 -1.42 -10.64
N VAL A 49 7.92 -2.62 -10.27
CA VAL A 49 8.78 -3.66 -9.65
C VAL A 49 9.81 -4.26 -10.60
N ARG A 50 9.56 -4.21 -11.92
CA ARG A 50 10.42 -4.83 -12.93
C ARG A 50 11.88 -4.31 -12.93
N PRO A 51 12.13 -2.99 -12.88
CA PRO A 51 13.50 -2.45 -12.73
C PRO A 51 14.17 -2.90 -11.43
N PHE A 52 13.44 -2.98 -10.34
CA PHE A 52 13.98 -3.45 -9.07
C PHE A 52 14.45 -4.91 -9.15
N TYR A 53 13.72 -5.80 -9.80
CA TYR A 53 14.16 -7.19 -10.00
C TYR A 53 15.41 -7.30 -10.89
N ALA A 54 15.51 -6.46 -11.92
CA ALA A 54 16.72 -6.37 -12.75
C ALA A 54 17.94 -5.93 -11.94
N GLU A 55 17.80 -4.94 -11.03
CA GLU A 55 18.87 -4.51 -10.12
C GLU A 55 19.34 -5.64 -9.19
N LEU A 56 18.44 -6.55 -8.82
CA LEU A 56 18.74 -7.72 -7.99
C LEU A 56 19.39 -8.88 -8.75
N GLY A 57 19.66 -8.70 -10.05
CA GLY A 57 20.34 -9.68 -10.90
C GLY A 57 19.41 -10.70 -11.55
N VAL A 58 18.11 -10.47 -11.58
CA VAL A 58 17.17 -11.28 -12.38
C VAL A 58 17.36 -10.94 -13.85
N ASP A 59 17.77 -11.92 -14.65
CA ASP A 59 17.90 -11.76 -16.10
C ASP A 59 16.52 -11.78 -16.76
N LEU A 60 15.96 -10.59 -16.96
CA LEU A 60 14.63 -10.41 -17.56
C LEU A 60 14.58 -10.74 -19.07
N ALA A 61 15.72 -11.00 -19.72
CA ALA A 61 15.75 -11.51 -21.09
C ALA A 61 15.64 -13.06 -21.14
N LYS A 62 16.03 -13.72 -20.04
CA LYS A 62 16.02 -15.17 -19.91
C LYS A 62 14.70 -15.72 -19.34
N TRP A 63 14.06 -14.95 -18.44
CA TRP A 63 12.88 -15.39 -17.72
C TRP A 63 11.65 -14.64 -18.17
N ASP A 64 10.55 -15.37 -18.37
CA ASP A 64 9.25 -14.78 -18.65
C ASP A 64 8.75 -13.95 -17.44
N TRP A 65 8.19 -12.80 -17.73
CA TRP A 65 7.73 -11.89 -16.68
C TRP A 65 6.55 -12.46 -15.90
N ASP A 66 5.64 -13.13 -16.58
CA ASP A 66 4.45 -13.70 -15.94
C ASP A 66 4.85 -14.84 -15.00
N GLU A 67 5.83 -15.69 -15.41
CA GLU A 67 6.40 -16.71 -14.52
C GLU A 67 7.06 -16.11 -13.27
N ILE A 68 7.73 -14.96 -13.40
CA ILE A 68 8.33 -14.26 -12.26
C ILE A 68 7.25 -13.80 -11.30
N CYS A 69 6.18 -13.19 -11.82
CA CYS A 69 5.05 -12.72 -11.03
C CYS A 69 4.30 -13.88 -10.36
N GLU A 70 4.03 -14.95 -11.09
CA GLU A 70 3.36 -16.15 -10.56
C GLU A 70 4.16 -16.79 -9.42
N ASP A 71 5.47 -16.94 -9.58
CA ASP A 71 6.36 -17.47 -8.54
C ASP A 71 6.31 -16.63 -7.28
N PHE A 72 6.45 -15.29 -7.42
CA PHE A 72 6.39 -14.39 -6.28
C PHE A 72 5.03 -14.50 -5.56
N HIS A 73 3.94 -14.46 -6.31
CA HIS A 73 2.59 -14.56 -5.74
C HIS A 73 2.32 -15.93 -5.10
N SER A 74 2.84 -17.02 -5.68
CA SER A 74 2.75 -18.34 -5.07
C SER A 74 3.52 -18.40 -3.75
N PHE A 75 4.75 -17.90 -3.74
CA PHE A 75 5.60 -17.95 -2.54
C PHE A 75 5.09 -17.08 -1.40
N ILE A 76 4.57 -15.88 -1.70
CA ILE A 76 4.08 -14.99 -0.64
C ILE A 76 2.84 -15.54 0.06
N LEU A 77 2.02 -16.36 -0.62
CA LEU A 77 0.87 -17.04 -0.01
C LEU A 77 1.27 -18.12 1.01
N GLU A 78 2.48 -18.66 0.91
CA GLU A 78 3.02 -19.64 1.84
C GLU A 78 3.65 -19.00 3.09
N GLU A 79 3.93 -17.70 3.04
CA GLU A 79 4.58 -16.98 4.13
C GLU A 79 3.53 -16.46 5.14
N PRO A 80 3.84 -16.46 6.43
CA PRO A 80 2.93 -15.91 7.43
C PRO A 80 2.75 -14.41 7.25
N GLN A 81 1.51 -13.95 7.22
CA GLN A 81 1.14 -12.55 7.13
C GLN A 81 0.18 -12.20 8.26
N ALA A 82 0.30 -11.01 8.80
CA ALA A 82 -0.58 -10.51 9.85
C ALA A 82 -0.93 -9.04 9.62
N VAL A 83 -2.12 -8.63 10.05
CA VAL A 83 -2.43 -7.20 10.12
C VAL A 83 -1.59 -6.53 11.19
N ARG A 84 -1.23 -5.27 10.98
CA ARG A 84 -0.52 -4.50 12.01
C ARG A 84 -1.36 -4.39 13.27
N ALA A 85 -0.70 -4.49 14.42
CA ALA A 85 -1.38 -4.33 15.71
C ALA A 85 -2.11 -2.98 15.84
N SER A 86 -1.59 -1.93 15.20
CA SER A 86 -2.19 -0.59 15.15
C SER A 86 -3.31 -0.45 14.11
N ALA A 87 -3.54 -1.43 13.21
CA ALA A 87 -4.50 -1.28 12.11
C ALA A 87 -5.94 -1.12 12.61
N ARG A 88 -6.45 -2.08 13.42
CA ARG A 88 -7.80 -1.98 13.96
C ARG A 88 -8.00 -0.71 14.81
N PRO A 89 -7.14 -0.38 15.79
CA PRO A 89 -7.25 0.88 16.54
C PRO A 89 -7.25 2.14 15.65
N ALA A 90 -6.46 2.15 14.56
CA ALA A 90 -6.44 3.28 13.63
C ALA A 90 -7.74 3.41 12.85
N LEU A 91 -8.30 2.30 12.34
CA LEU A 91 -9.58 2.27 11.63
C LEU A 91 -10.73 2.74 12.53
N GLU A 92 -10.77 2.26 13.78
CA GLU A 92 -11.76 2.66 14.78
C GLU A 92 -11.62 4.16 15.13
N ARG A 93 -10.39 4.66 15.31
CA ARG A 93 -10.11 6.07 15.58
C ARG A 93 -10.50 6.97 14.41
N ALA A 94 -10.24 6.54 13.18
CA ALA A 94 -10.65 7.25 11.97
C ALA A 94 -12.18 7.36 11.89
N ALA A 95 -12.90 6.28 12.14
CA ALA A 95 -14.37 6.28 12.20
C ALA A 95 -14.90 7.20 13.30
N ALA A 96 -14.33 7.14 14.52
CA ALA A 96 -14.69 8.01 15.63
C ALA A 96 -14.42 9.49 15.35
N ALA A 97 -13.37 9.80 14.55
CA ALA A 97 -13.07 11.16 14.08
C ALA A 97 -13.99 11.61 12.92
N GLY A 98 -14.96 10.77 12.49
CA GLY A 98 -15.94 11.08 11.45
C GLY A 98 -15.44 10.92 10.03
N PHE A 99 -14.38 10.14 9.81
CA PHE A 99 -13.94 9.81 8.46
C PHE A 99 -14.74 8.62 7.89
N ARG A 100 -15.17 8.74 6.64
CA ARG A 100 -15.53 7.60 5.81
C ARG A 100 -14.25 6.99 5.25
N GLN A 101 -14.23 5.67 5.09
CA GLN A 101 -13.00 4.96 4.78
C GLN A 101 -13.15 4.09 3.54
N CYS A 102 -12.09 4.05 2.72
CA CYS A 102 -11.96 3.17 1.56
C CYS A 102 -10.60 2.47 1.59
N VAL A 103 -10.47 1.38 0.83
CA VAL A 103 -9.18 0.76 0.53
C VAL A 103 -8.89 0.88 -0.95
N LEU A 104 -7.64 1.20 -1.27
CA LEU A 104 -7.08 1.21 -2.62
C LEU A 104 -5.72 0.50 -2.61
N SER A 105 -5.63 -0.68 -3.22
CA SER A 105 -4.44 -1.52 -3.19
C SER A 105 -3.99 -1.96 -4.59
N ALA A 106 -2.70 -2.20 -4.75
CA ALA A 106 -2.12 -2.89 -5.91
C ALA A 106 -2.31 -4.43 -5.85
N LEU A 107 -2.92 -4.95 -4.78
CA LEU A 107 -3.27 -6.36 -4.66
C LEU A 107 -4.51 -6.66 -5.53
N ARG A 108 -4.57 -7.87 -6.09
CA ARG A 108 -5.73 -8.33 -6.86
C ARG A 108 -7.00 -8.28 -6.02
N GLN A 109 -8.12 -7.84 -6.63
CA GLN A 109 -9.38 -7.55 -5.94
C GLN A 109 -9.86 -8.69 -5.03
N ASP A 110 -9.90 -9.94 -5.56
CA ASP A 110 -10.33 -11.10 -4.79
C ASP A 110 -9.44 -11.37 -3.57
N LYS A 111 -8.11 -11.20 -3.72
CA LYS A 111 -7.16 -11.40 -2.63
C LYS A 111 -7.23 -10.30 -1.58
N LEU A 112 -7.48 -9.08 -2.00
CA LEU A 112 -7.71 -7.96 -1.09
C LEU A 112 -8.98 -8.19 -0.25
N GLU A 113 -10.08 -8.58 -0.88
CA GLU A 113 -11.33 -8.90 -0.19
C GLU A 113 -11.18 -10.06 0.79
N ASP A 114 -10.51 -11.16 0.37
CA ASP A 114 -10.19 -12.30 1.22
C ASP A 114 -9.36 -11.87 2.45
N GLY A 115 -8.34 -11.04 2.25
CA GLY A 115 -7.49 -10.53 3.33
C GLY A 115 -8.25 -9.64 4.31
N LEU A 116 -9.07 -8.72 3.81
CA LEU A 116 -9.91 -7.83 4.62
C LEU A 116 -10.97 -8.62 5.40
N ALA A 117 -11.59 -9.64 4.77
CA ALA A 117 -12.56 -10.51 5.43
C ALA A 117 -11.90 -11.30 6.55
N SER A 118 -10.75 -11.92 6.30
CA SER A 118 -10.00 -12.69 7.29
C SER A 118 -9.55 -11.84 8.48
N ALA A 119 -9.21 -10.57 8.24
CA ALA A 119 -8.88 -9.59 9.28
C ALA A 119 -10.10 -9.07 10.04
N GLY A 120 -11.32 -9.30 9.55
CA GLY A 120 -12.56 -8.73 10.07
C GLY A 120 -12.63 -7.22 9.86
N PHE A 121 -12.13 -6.71 8.73
CA PHE A 121 -12.03 -5.28 8.44
C PHE A 121 -13.02 -4.79 7.39
N LEU A 122 -13.71 -5.66 6.65
CA LEU A 122 -14.64 -5.25 5.58
C LEU A 122 -15.65 -4.20 6.03
N GLY A 123 -16.16 -4.31 7.27
CA GLY A 123 -17.17 -3.39 7.81
C GLY A 123 -16.67 -1.96 8.05
N PHE A 124 -15.37 -1.69 8.00
CA PHE A 124 -14.82 -0.34 8.13
C PHE A 124 -14.87 0.45 6.81
N PHE A 125 -14.99 -0.24 5.68
CA PHE A 125 -14.79 0.37 4.37
C PHE A 125 -16.09 0.49 3.58
N ALA A 126 -16.37 1.70 3.10
CA ALA A 126 -17.48 1.95 2.18
C ALA A 126 -17.17 1.39 0.77
N HIS A 127 -15.90 1.37 0.40
CA HIS A 127 -15.43 0.88 -0.90
C HIS A 127 -14.09 0.17 -0.75
N VAL A 128 -13.91 -0.92 -1.52
CA VAL A 128 -12.68 -1.71 -1.60
C VAL A 128 -12.28 -1.82 -3.06
N PHE A 129 -11.10 -1.29 -3.41
CA PHE A 129 -10.55 -1.27 -4.76
C PHE A 129 -9.18 -1.93 -4.80
N GLY A 130 -9.13 -3.13 -5.33
CA GLY A 130 -7.93 -3.84 -5.73
C GLY A 130 -7.75 -3.79 -7.24
N VAL A 131 -6.66 -4.34 -7.77
CA VAL A 131 -6.41 -4.42 -9.22
C VAL A 131 -7.04 -5.68 -9.83
N ASP A 132 -7.23 -5.65 -11.16
CA ASP A 132 -7.80 -6.78 -11.91
C ASP A 132 -6.72 -7.71 -12.47
N ASN A 133 -5.43 -7.29 -12.43
CA ASN A 133 -4.28 -8.03 -12.95
C ASN A 133 -3.13 -8.13 -11.93
N LEU A 134 -2.09 -8.89 -12.29
CA LEU A 134 -0.92 -9.13 -11.43
C LEU A 134 0.19 -8.07 -11.58
N ASP A 135 0.07 -7.14 -12.53
CA ASP A 135 1.17 -6.22 -12.90
C ASP A 135 1.38 -5.08 -11.91
N GLY A 136 0.46 -4.87 -10.97
CA GLY A 136 0.51 -3.75 -10.02
C GLY A 136 0.44 -2.36 -10.66
N ALA A 137 0.43 -2.29 -12.00
CA ALA A 137 0.47 -1.03 -12.75
C ALA A 137 -0.86 -0.28 -12.75
N SER A 138 -1.93 -0.90 -12.29
CA SER A 138 -3.30 -0.37 -12.41
C SER A 138 -3.81 0.32 -11.15
N LYS A 139 -3.01 0.48 -10.08
CA LYS A 139 -3.46 1.16 -8.84
C LYS A 139 -3.99 2.57 -9.12
N LEU A 140 -3.33 3.34 -9.99
CA LEU A 140 -3.80 4.67 -10.38
C LEU A 140 -5.14 4.62 -11.12
N GLN A 141 -5.32 3.67 -12.05
CA GLN A 141 -6.59 3.52 -12.76
C GLN A 141 -7.72 3.17 -11.78
N ARG A 142 -7.49 2.21 -10.89
CA ARG A 142 -8.45 1.85 -9.83
C ARG A 142 -8.75 3.02 -8.89
N GLY A 143 -7.73 3.84 -8.62
CA GLY A 143 -7.89 5.09 -7.87
C GLY A 143 -8.81 6.08 -8.57
N ARG A 144 -8.70 6.25 -9.89
CA ARG A 144 -9.62 7.10 -10.68
C ARG A 144 -11.06 6.58 -10.63
N GLU A 145 -11.25 5.27 -10.68
CA GLU A 145 -12.57 4.64 -10.53
C GLU A 145 -13.13 4.88 -9.13
N LEU A 146 -12.29 4.75 -8.09
CA LEU A 146 -12.66 5.09 -6.72
C LEU A 146 -13.08 6.56 -6.62
N MET A 147 -12.29 7.51 -7.14
CA MET A 147 -12.63 8.94 -7.12
C MET A 147 -13.95 9.22 -7.83
N ALA A 148 -14.20 8.59 -8.98
CA ALA A 148 -15.49 8.70 -9.69
C ALA A 148 -16.65 8.13 -8.82
N ARG A 149 -16.41 7.09 -8.03
CA ARG A 149 -17.38 6.50 -7.11
C ARG A 149 -17.69 7.40 -5.92
N LEU A 150 -16.68 8.15 -5.43
CA LEU A 150 -16.86 9.11 -4.35
C LEU A 150 -17.65 10.36 -4.80
N GLY A 151 -17.60 10.69 -6.10
CA GLY A 151 -18.29 11.84 -6.68
C GLY A 151 -17.62 13.17 -6.35
N GLU A 152 -18.41 14.24 -6.35
CA GLU A 152 -17.91 15.57 -5.98
C GLU A 152 -17.66 15.63 -4.47
N LEU A 153 -16.44 16.02 -4.09
CA LEU A 153 -16.01 16.12 -2.71
C LEU A 153 -15.77 17.59 -2.34
N GLU A 154 -16.20 17.98 -1.15
CA GLU A 154 -15.95 19.34 -0.60
C GLU A 154 -14.48 19.56 -0.25
N ALA A 155 -13.73 18.49 0.01
CA ALA A 155 -12.30 18.52 0.27
C ALA A 155 -11.62 17.28 -0.32
N PRO A 156 -10.33 17.37 -0.73
CA PRO A 156 -9.57 16.22 -1.17
C PRO A 156 -9.58 15.09 -0.14
N PRO A 157 -9.74 13.82 -0.56
CA PRO A 157 -9.54 12.69 0.35
C PRO A 157 -8.07 12.59 0.74
N ILE A 158 -7.77 11.87 1.81
CA ILE A 158 -6.39 11.67 2.28
C ILE A 158 -6.03 10.21 2.05
N LEU A 159 -5.00 9.94 1.23
CA LEU A 159 -4.45 8.62 1.04
C LEU A 159 -3.37 8.35 2.09
N ILE A 160 -3.46 7.22 2.77
CA ILE A 160 -2.47 6.74 3.74
C ILE A 160 -1.79 5.50 3.14
N GLY A 161 -0.48 5.57 2.95
CA GLY A 161 0.32 4.50 2.33
C GLY A 161 1.77 4.52 2.80
N ASP A 162 2.55 3.52 2.42
CA ASP A 162 3.91 3.30 2.92
C ASP A 162 4.99 3.37 1.83
N THR A 163 4.62 3.78 0.61
CA THR A 163 5.56 3.89 -0.51
C THR A 163 5.49 5.23 -1.23
N LEU A 164 6.54 5.57 -1.98
CA LEU A 164 6.53 6.72 -2.89
C LEU A 164 5.47 6.59 -3.99
N HIS A 165 5.09 5.35 -4.35
CA HIS A 165 4.01 5.11 -5.30
C HIS A 165 2.65 5.58 -4.77
N ASP A 166 2.40 5.46 -3.46
CA ASP A 166 1.20 6.01 -2.84
C ASP A 166 1.17 7.53 -2.95
N ALA A 167 2.32 8.18 -2.73
CA ALA A 167 2.47 9.62 -2.90
C ALA A 167 2.23 10.07 -4.35
N GLU A 168 2.70 9.30 -5.33
CA GLU A 168 2.45 9.55 -6.76
C GLU A 168 0.97 9.39 -7.09
N VAL A 169 0.36 8.28 -6.67
CA VAL A 169 -1.07 8.02 -6.87
C VAL A 169 -1.93 9.11 -6.22
N ALA A 170 -1.63 9.52 -4.99
CA ALA A 170 -2.35 10.60 -4.33
C ALA A 170 -2.28 11.91 -5.14
N ARG A 171 -1.08 12.29 -5.61
CA ARG A 171 -0.89 13.50 -6.43
C ARG A 171 -1.70 13.45 -7.73
N ASP A 172 -1.67 12.30 -8.43
CA ASP A 172 -2.37 12.12 -9.70
C ASP A 172 -3.89 12.09 -9.54
N LEU A 173 -4.38 11.69 -8.36
CA LEU A 173 -5.81 11.69 -8.01
C LEU A 173 -6.30 13.04 -7.45
N GLY A 174 -5.40 14.00 -7.21
CA GLY A 174 -5.75 15.23 -6.51
C GLY A 174 -6.11 15.01 -5.04
N ALA A 175 -5.62 13.92 -4.44
CA ALA A 175 -5.76 13.60 -3.03
C ALA A 175 -4.58 14.17 -2.22
N ASP A 176 -4.78 14.40 -0.93
CA ASP A 176 -3.66 14.54 0.00
C ASP A 176 -3.04 13.19 0.29
N CYS A 177 -1.81 13.21 0.84
CA CYS A 177 -1.13 12.00 1.25
C CYS A 177 -0.55 12.12 2.65
N ILE A 178 -0.60 11.02 3.40
CA ILE A 178 0.18 10.82 4.62
C ILE A 178 0.93 9.51 4.45
N LEU A 179 2.25 9.56 4.52
CA LEU A 179 3.08 8.37 4.42
C LEU A 179 3.33 7.77 5.79
N VAL A 180 3.46 6.43 5.87
CA VAL A 180 3.79 5.71 7.11
C VAL A 180 5.14 5.04 6.99
N GLY A 181 6.02 5.26 7.97
CA GLY A 181 7.41 4.78 7.92
C GLY A 181 7.60 3.32 8.31
N CYS A 182 6.53 2.57 8.57
CA CYS A 182 6.62 1.19 9.07
C CYS A 182 6.54 0.09 7.99
N GLY A 183 6.36 0.45 6.71
CA GLY A 183 6.11 -0.48 5.61
C GLY A 183 7.32 -0.83 4.74
N HIS A 184 7.07 -0.99 3.44
CA HIS A 184 8.02 -1.49 2.43
C HIS A 184 9.17 -0.54 2.13
N GLN A 185 9.04 0.77 2.41
CA GLN A 185 10.12 1.73 2.18
C GLN A 185 10.61 2.35 3.49
N LEU A 186 11.89 2.75 3.49
CA LEU A 186 12.49 3.41 4.65
C LEU A 186 11.95 4.83 4.83
N PRO A 187 11.78 5.30 6.09
CA PRO A 187 11.32 6.67 6.38
C PRO A 187 12.15 7.76 5.68
N GLU A 188 13.46 7.57 5.57
CA GLU A 188 14.37 8.53 4.93
C GLU A 188 14.08 8.71 3.43
N ARG A 189 13.62 7.62 2.77
CA ARG A 189 13.16 7.71 1.36
C ARG A 189 11.84 8.44 1.24
N LEU A 190 10.91 8.12 2.13
CA LEU A 190 9.56 8.68 2.13
C LEU A 190 9.57 10.18 2.42
N ALA A 191 10.48 10.65 3.27
CA ALA A 191 10.63 12.06 3.60
C ALA A 191 10.94 12.95 2.37
N ALA A 192 11.58 12.37 1.34
CA ALA A 192 11.86 13.10 0.10
C ALA A 192 10.61 13.42 -0.73
N ALA A 193 9.48 12.79 -0.47
CA ALA A 193 8.21 13.03 -1.20
C ALA A 193 7.54 14.38 -0.83
N GLY A 194 7.95 15.00 0.28
CA GLY A 194 7.39 16.27 0.75
C GLY A 194 6.01 16.18 1.39
N TRP A 195 5.50 14.96 1.63
CA TRP A 195 4.26 14.71 2.35
C TRP A 195 4.49 14.48 3.84
N PRO A 196 3.49 14.70 4.71
CA PRO A 196 3.57 14.30 6.11
C PRO A 196 3.96 12.83 6.26
N LEU A 197 4.89 12.54 7.18
CA LEU A 197 5.36 11.20 7.48
C LEU A 197 4.99 10.87 8.93
N ALA A 198 4.19 9.83 9.10
CA ALA A 198 3.80 9.29 10.39
C ALA A 198 4.67 8.08 10.76
N ALA A 199 4.96 7.90 12.03
CA ALA A 199 5.69 6.74 12.52
C ALA A 199 4.82 5.46 12.50
N ASP A 200 3.51 5.60 12.71
CA ASP A 200 2.54 4.50 12.68
C ASP A 200 1.16 4.97 12.18
N LEU A 201 0.19 4.02 12.13
CA LEU A 201 -1.15 4.28 11.63
C LEU A 201 -1.98 5.18 12.55
N ILE A 202 -1.71 5.20 13.86
CA ILE A 202 -2.42 6.03 14.83
C ILE A 202 -2.03 7.49 14.58
N GLU A 203 -0.73 7.78 14.49
CA GLU A 203 -0.24 9.11 14.17
C GLU A 203 -0.74 9.59 12.81
N ALA A 204 -0.83 8.68 11.81
CA ALA A 204 -1.38 9.02 10.50
C ALA A 204 -2.83 9.54 10.60
N VAL A 205 -3.66 8.89 11.42
CA VAL A 205 -5.05 9.36 11.66
C VAL A 205 -5.07 10.70 12.39
N GLU A 206 -4.17 10.93 13.34
CA GLU A 206 -4.06 12.21 14.06
C GLU A 206 -3.68 13.35 13.12
N LEU A 207 -2.70 13.12 12.24
CA LEU A 207 -2.31 14.06 11.19
C LEU A 207 -3.47 14.36 10.23
N ALA A 208 -4.22 13.33 9.81
CA ALA A 208 -5.38 13.48 8.94
C ALA A 208 -6.48 14.32 9.61
N ALA A 209 -6.76 14.09 10.90
CA ALA A 209 -7.74 14.85 11.65
C ALA A 209 -7.32 16.32 11.80
N ALA A 210 -6.04 16.59 12.09
CA ALA A 210 -5.50 17.93 12.19
C ALA A 210 -5.54 18.69 10.86
N ALA A 211 -5.22 18.03 9.73
CA ALA A 211 -5.29 18.61 8.40
C ALA A 211 -6.74 18.98 8.02
N SER A 212 -7.69 18.10 8.33
CA SER A 212 -9.12 18.33 8.06
C SER A 212 -9.71 19.48 8.91
N ALA A 213 -9.28 19.61 10.16
CA ALA A 213 -9.75 20.69 11.04
C ALA A 213 -9.32 22.08 10.53
N LYS A 214 -8.10 22.20 9.99
CA LYS A 214 -7.57 23.46 9.43
C LYS A 214 -8.33 23.94 8.18
N ARG A 215 -8.99 23.05 7.45
CA ARG A 215 -9.77 23.38 6.25
C ARG A 215 -11.22 23.77 6.54
N GLY A 216 -11.73 23.39 7.70
CA GLY A 216 -13.09 23.73 8.15
C GLY A 216 -13.20 25.08 8.86
N MET A 217 -12.08 25.76 9.03
CA MET A 217 -12.00 27.13 9.58
C MET A 217 -11.83 28.15 8.46
#